data_6f854f771c6f5bf0cd5a1b92e170d7b2
#
_entry.id   6f854f771c6f5bf0cd5a1b92e170d7b2
#
_cell.length_a   1.000
_cell.length_b   1.000
_cell.length_c   1.000
_cell.angle_alpha   90.00
_cell.angle_beta   90.00
_cell.angle_gamma   90.00
#
_symmetry.space_group_name_H-M   'P 1'
#
loop_
_entity.id
_entity.type
_entity.pdbx_description
1 polymer ?
#
loop_
_entity_poly.entity_id
_entity_poly.type
_entity_poly.pdbx_seq_one_letter_code
_entity_poly.pdbx_strand_id
1 'polypeptide(L)' 'MKVDKRKLEIAMARAKLNRDTLARKADMPIPTVCNVYSRGSCKPATVGRIAEALGIDVTEILAD' A
#
# COMPACT_ATOMS: atom_id res chain seq x y z
N MET A 1 0.12 -10.72 5.53
CA MET A 1 0.54 -10.87 4.13
C MET A 1 1.80 -10.05 3.91
N LYS A 2 2.72 -10.55 3.15
CA LYS A 2 3.95 -9.83 2.81
C LYS A 2 3.72 -8.91 1.62
N VAL A 3 4.19 -7.67 1.76
CA VAL A 3 4.08 -6.66 0.72
C VAL A 3 5.48 -6.38 0.17
N ASP A 4 5.58 -6.36 -1.16
CA ASP A 4 6.82 -5.98 -1.83
C ASP A 4 6.90 -4.47 -1.88
N LYS A 5 7.86 -3.90 -1.15
CA LYS A 5 8.02 -2.44 -1.07
C LYS A 5 8.23 -1.79 -2.42
N ARG A 6 9.02 -2.44 -3.27
CA ARG A 6 9.32 -1.92 -4.60
C ARG A 6 8.08 -1.88 -5.49
N LYS A 7 7.30 -2.97 -5.46
CA LYS A 7 6.04 -3.01 -6.21
C LYS A 7 5.07 -1.95 -5.71
N LEU A 8 5.02 -1.75 -4.39
CA LEU A 8 4.18 -0.73 -3.78
C LEU A 8 4.61 0.67 -4.23
N GLU A 9 5.90 0.96 -4.21
CA GLU A 9 6.41 2.25 -4.67
C GLU A 9 6.09 2.50 -6.13
N ILE A 10 6.24 1.48 -6.97
CA ILE A 10 5.91 1.59 -8.40
C ILE A 10 4.41 1.90 -8.57
N ALA A 11 3.56 1.19 -7.84
CA ALA A 11 2.12 1.42 -7.91
C ALA A 11 1.74 2.82 -7.44
N MET A 12 2.39 3.30 -6.39
CA MET A 12 2.18 4.66 -5.90
C MET A 12 2.61 5.70 -6.92
N ALA A 13 3.76 5.47 -7.56
CA ALA A 13 4.25 6.38 -8.59
C ALA A 13 3.28 6.44 -9.78
N ARG A 14 2.75 5.30 -10.19
CA ARG A 14 1.76 5.24 -11.28
C ARG A 14 0.49 6.00 -10.93
N ALA A 15 0.06 5.91 -9.67
CA ALA A 15 -1.12 6.60 -9.18
C ALA A 15 -0.84 8.06 -8.78
N LYS A 16 0.42 8.47 -8.82
CA LYS A 16 0.86 9.82 -8.43
C LYS A 16 0.54 10.13 -6.98
N LEU A 17 0.69 9.13 -6.10
CA LEU A 17 0.44 9.24 -4.68
C LEU A 17 1.73 9.12 -3.88
N ASN A 18 1.79 9.82 -2.75
CA ASN A 18 2.81 9.60 -1.73
C ASN A 18 2.16 8.92 -0.51
N ARG A 19 2.93 8.73 0.56
CA ARG A 19 2.41 8.06 1.76
C ARG A 19 1.22 8.79 2.36
N ASP A 20 1.28 10.12 2.43
CA ASP A 20 0.20 10.94 2.99
C ASP A 20 -1.06 10.83 2.16
N THR A 21 -0.95 11.01 0.86
CA THR A 21 -2.11 10.97 -0.03
C THR A 21 -2.67 9.57 -0.15
N LEU A 22 -1.81 8.55 -0.14
CA LEU A 22 -2.26 7.16 -0.11
C LEU A 22 -3.07 6.88 1.15
N ALA A 23 -2.56 7.31 2.32
CA ALA A 23 -3.25 7.10 3.58
C ALA A 23 -4.63 7.76 3.58
N ARG A 24 -4.72 8.98 3.07
CA ARG A 24 -6.00 9.69 2.96
C ARG A 24 -6.96 8.97 2.04
N LYS A 25 -6.49 8.54 0.89
CA LYS A 25 -7.32 7.86 -0.09
C LYS A 25 -7.77 6.49 0.40
N ALA A 26 -6.93 5.80 1.15
CA ALA A 26 -7.24 4.49 1.73
C ALA A 26 -8.01 4.60 3.05
N ASP A 27 -8.24 5.83 3.53
CA ASP A 27 -8.94 6.10 4.77
C ASP A 27 -8.28 5.42 5.98
N MET A 28 -6.98 5.62 6.10
CA MET A 28 -6.22 5.06 7.22
C MET A 28 -5.19 6.06 7.73
N PRO A 29 -4.71 5.90 8.98
CA PRO A 29 -3.69 6.79 9.54
C PRO A 29 -2.37 6.69 8.76
N ILE A 30 -1.68 7.82 8.61
CA ILE A 30 -0.37 7.85 7.95
C ILE A 30 0.62 6.87 8.59
N PRO A 31 0.70 6.76 9.94
CA PRO A 31 1.59 5.77 10.57
C PRO A 31 1.32 4.34 10.13
N THR A 32 0.09 4.00 9.81
CA THR A 32 -0.25 2.65 9.31
C THR A 32 0.44 2.38 7.97
N VAL A 33 0.39 3.34 7.05
CA VAL A 33 1.08 3.23 5.76
C VAL A 33 2.59 3.12 5.97
N CYS A 34 3.15 3.95 6.85
CA CYS A 34 4.58 3.90 7.17
C CYS A 34 4.99 2.55 7.75
N ASN A 35 4.15 1.95 8.59
CA ASN A 35 4.41 0.64 9.17
C ASN A 35 4.42 -0.47 8.09
N VAL A 36 3.54 -0.37 7.10
CA VAL A 36 3.55 -1.32 5.98
C VAL A 36 4.90 -1.25 5.26
N TYR A 37 5.40 -0.05 5.03
CA TYR A 37 6.72 0.15 4.44
C TYR A 37 7.83 -0.44 5.29
N SER A 38 7.83 -0.13 6.59
CA SER A 38 8.89 -0.56 7.50
C SER A 38 8.93 -2.06 7.68
N ARG A 39 7.77 -2.67 7.86
CA ARG A 39 7.67 -4.10 8.15
C ARG A 39 7.65 -4.96 6.90
N GLY A 40 7.17 -4.42 5.79
CA GLY A 40 6.98 -5.20 4.58
C GLY A 40 5.87 -6.23 4.71
N SER A 41 4.96 -6.04 5.67
CA SER A 41 3.82 -6.94 5.84
C SER A 41 2.69 -6.22 6.56
N CYS A 42 1.48 -6.70 6.37
CA CYS A 42 0.31 -6.15 7.03
C CYS A 42 -0.85 -7.14 6.94
N LYS A 43 -1.96 -6.79 7.58
CA LYS A 43 -3.17 -7.60 7.56
C LYS A 43 -3.80 -7.60 6.17
N PRO A 44 -4.50 -8.67 5.79
CA PRO A 44 -5.18 -8.72 4.48
C PRO A 44 -6.12 -7.54 4.24
N ALA A 45 -6.85 -7.10 5.26
CA ALA A 45 -7.75 -5.95 5.11
C ALA A 45 -6.98 -4.68 4.79
N THR A 46 -5.79 -4.49 5.37
CA THR A 46 -4.94 -3.34 5.10
C THR A 46 -4.43 -3.37 3.66
N VAL A 47 -3.97 -4.54 3.20
CA VAL A 47 -3.52 -4.71 1.81
C VAL A 47 -4.66 -4.39 0.85
N GLY A 48 -5.86 -4.87 1.14
CA GLY A 48 -7.03 -4.63 0.29
C GLY A 48 -7.36 -3.15 0.18
N ARG A 49 -7.30 -2.42 1.29
CA ARG A 49 -7.56 -0.96 1.27
C ARG A 49 -6.51 -0.20 0.47
N ILE A 50 -5.26 -0.58 0.62
CA ILE A 50 -4.16 0.05 -0.12
C ILE A 50 -4.33 -0.20 -1.61
N ALA A 51 -4.58 -1.45 -2.00
CA ALA A 51 -4.77 -1.81 -3.40
C ALA A 51 -5.96 -1.08 -4.02
N GLU A 52 -7.06 -0.99 -3.29
CA GLU A 52 -8.26 -0.28 -3.74
C GLU A 52 -7.95 1.21 -3.95
N ALA A 53 -7.23 1.83 -3.01
CA ALA A 53 -6.84 3.22 -3.13
C ALA A 53 -5.93 3.46 -4.35
N LEU A 54 -5.10 2.48 -4.68
CA LEU A 54 -4.21 2.54 -5.83
C LEU A 54 -4.90 2.16 -7.15
N GLY A 55 -6.11 1.61 -7.07
CA GLY A 55 -6.84 1.16 -8.25
C GLY A 55 -6.24 -0.06 -8.92
N ILE A 56 -5.63 -0.95 -8.14
CA ILE A 56 -4.95 -2.14 -8.63
C ILE A 56 -5.42 -3.38 -7.88
N ASP A 57 -5.08 -4.55 -8.42
CA ASP A 57 -5.30 -5.82 -7.73
C ASP A 57 -4.24 -6.00 -6.63
N VAL A 58 -4.63 -6.63 -5.52
CA VAL A 58 -3.71 -6.87 -4.40
C VAL A 58 -2.47 -7.65 -4.80
N THR A 59 -2.59 -8.53 -5.79
CA THR A 59 -1.46 -9.32 -6.28
C THR A 59 -0.34 -8.46 -6.85
N GLU A 60 -0.65 -7.25 -7.26
CA GLU A 60 0.36 -6.36 -7.85
C GLU A 60 1.33 -5.78 -6.83
N ILE A 61 1.00 -5.85 -5.54
CA ILE A 61 1.87 -5.33 -4.49
C ILE A 61 2.32 -6.39 -3.50
N LEU A 62 1.89 -7.62 -3.67
CA LEU A 62 2.31 -8.71 -2.78
C LEU A 62 3.69 -9.23 -3.15
N ALA A 63 4.47 -9.58 -2.13
CA ALA A 63 5.74 -10.26 -2.30
C ALA A 63 5.47 -11.73 -2.65
N ASP A 64 6.30 -12.28 -3.48
CA ASP A 64 6.24 -13.69 -3.86
C ASP A 64 6.71 -14.62 -2.74
#